data_03f5e0e3719afc2fb567a387223fb008
#
_entry.id   03f5e0e3719afc2fb567a387223fb008
#
_cell.length_a   1.000
_cell.length_b   1.000
_cell.length_c   1.000
_cell.angle_alpha   90.00
_cell.angle_beta   90.00
_cell.angle_gamma   90.00
#
_symmetry.space_group_name_H-M   'P 1'
#
loop_
_entity.id
_entity.type
_entity.pdbx_description
1 polymer ?
#
loop_
_entity_poly.entity_id
_entity_poly.type
_entity_poly.pdbx_seq_one_letter_code
_entity_poly.pdbx_strand_id
1 'polypeptide(L)'
;MRIVIDIKKDAISNVVLNTLLKHTALQSSFGVNNVALVHGRPRLLNLKDIIRYFVEHRHDVVVRRTQFELRKAEERAHILEGLIIASDHIDEVIRLIRASKTPQDAQTALMDAFSLTDKQAAAIVAMRLGQLTGLEQDKLRAEYE
;
A
#
# COMPACT_ATOMS: atom_id res chain seq x y z
N MET A 1 21.72 -30.51 11.68
CA MET A 1 22.94 -30.90 12.44
C MET A 1 22.71 -32.31 12.94
N ARG A 2 23.69 -33.21 12.78
CA ARG A 2 23.58 -34.63 13.22
C ARG A 2 24.81 -34.93 14.07
N ILE A 3 24.61 -35.48 15.26
CA ILE A 3 25.67 -35.94 16.18
C ILE A 3 25.72 -37.46 16.12
N VAL A 4 26.86 -38.02 15.78
CA VAL A 4 27.11 -39.46 15.74
C VAL A 4 28.07 -39.79 16.87
N ILE A 5 27.73 -40.80 17.71
CA ILE A 5 28.52 -41.22 18.83
C ILE A 5 28.78 -42.72 18.68
N ASP A 6 30.05 -43.07 18.47
CA ASP A 6 30.48 -44.45 18.38
C ASP A 6 30.77 -45.00 19.81
N ILE A 7 30.23 -46.18 20.10
CA ILE A 7 30.39 -46.82 21.39
C ILE A 7 31.23 -48.07 21.30
N LYS A 8 31.91 -48.46 22.39
CA LYS A 8 32.68 -49.69 22.43
C LYS A 8 31.76 -50.92 22.37
N LYS A 9 32.27 -52.07 21.85
CA LYS A 9 31.51 -53.31 21.67
C LYS A 9 30.80 -53.83 22.90
N ASP A 10 31.38 -53.58 24.10
CA ASP A 10 30.87 -54.06 25.37
C ASP A 10 29.91 -53.07 26.06
N ALA A 11 29.63 -51.94 25.43
CA ALA A 11 28.76 -50.93 26.00
C ALA A 11 27.31 -51.08 25.53
N ILE A 12 26.37 -50.92 26.43
CA ILE A 12 24.93 -50.95 26.12
C ILE A 12 24.52 -49.54 25.68
N SER A 13 24.10 -49.41 24.42
CA SER A 13 23.79 -48.12 23.79
C SER A 13 22.75 -47.29 24.55
N ASN A 14 21.70 -47.91 25.06
CA ASN A 14 20.65 -47.21 25.80
C ASN A 14 21.15 -46.65 27.13
N VAL A 15 22.05 -47.34 27.81
CA VAL A 15 22.64 -46.87 29.08
C VAL A 15 23.52 -45.67 28.83
N VAL A 16 24.38 -45.73 27.80
CA VAL A 16 25.23 -44.62 27.40
C VAL A 16 24.40 -43.41 27.01
N LEU A 17 23.35 -43.58 26.18
CA LEU A 17 22.44 -42.52 25.78
C LEU A 17 21.77 -41.85 26.99
N ASN A 18 21.19 -42.64 27.90
CA ASN A 18 20.54 -42.11 29.09
C ASN A 18 21.52 -41.36 30.00
N THR A 19 22.75 -41.85 30.11
CA THR A 19 23.82 -41.20 30.88
C THR A 19 24.19 -39.86 30.26
N LEU A 20 24.31 -39.78 28.91
CA LEU A 20 24.58 -38.56 28.19
C LEU A 20 23.44 -37.54 28.33
N LEU A 21 22.20 -37.96 28.18
CA LEU A 21 21.01 -37.10 28.35
C LEU A 21 20.88 -36.55 29.77
N LYS A 22 21.29 -37.33 30.78
CA LYS A 22 21.21 -36.95 32.21
C LYS A 22 22.33 -36.03 32.65
N HIS A 23 23.55 -36.25 32.15
CA HIS A 23 24.75 -35.60 32.66
C HIS A 23 25.37 -34.55 31.70
N THR A 24 24.74 -34.37 30.52
CA THR A 24 25.21 -33.37 29.55
C THR A 24 24.04 -32.50 29.06
N ALA A 25 24.37 -31.41 28.37
CA ALA A 25 23.38 -30.51 27.75
C ALA A 25 22.81 -31.04 26.41
N LEU A 26 22.93 -32.37 26.14
CA LEU A 26 22.37 -32.99 24.93
C LEU A 26 20.85 -32.91 24.86
N GLN A 27 20.20 -32.86 26.03
CA GLN A 27 18.77 -32.57 26.15
C GLN A 27 18.60 -31.44 27.14
N SER A 28 18.05 -30.33 26.71
CA SER A 28 17.70 -29.22 27.58
C SER A 28 16.26 -28.80 27.31
N SER A 29 15.58 -28.32 28.34
CA SER A 29 14.24 -27.74 28.21
C SER A 29 14.39 -26.26 27.97
N PHE A 30 13.63 -25.73 26.99
CA PHE A 30 13.55 -24.31 26.71
C PHE A 30 12.14 -23.82 27.04
N GLY A 31 12.02 -22.92 28.01
CA GLY A 31 10.75 -22.29 28.35
C GLY A 31 10.41 -21.20 27.35
N VAL A 32 9.38 -21.40 26.54
CA VAL A 32 8.92 -20.43 25.55
C VAL A 32 8.11 -19.35 26.25
N ASN A 33 8.57 -18.10 26.15
CA ASN A 33 7.89 -16.93 26.68
C ASN A 33 7.69 -15.92 25.53
N ASN A 34 6.62 -16.09 24.76
CA ASN A 34 6.34 -15.28 23.60
C ASN A 34 5.57 -14.02 24.01
N VAL A 35 6.24 -12.88 24.05
CA VAL A 35 5.62 -11.57 24.25
C VAL A 35 5.57 -10.83 22.92
N ALA A 36 4.37 -10.38 22.54
CA ALA A 36 4.17 -9.57 21.34
C ALA A 36 3.25 -8.37 21.62
N LEU A 37 3.33 -7.35 20.78
CA LEU A 37 2.45 -6.20 20.84
C LEU A 37 1.14 -6.52 20.11
N VAL A 38 0.03 -6.51 20.86
CA VAL A 38 -1.32 -6.66 20.32
C VAL A 38 -2.08 -5.34 20.56
N HIS A 39 -2.47 -4.67 19.48
CA HIS A 39 -3.11 -3.34 19.53
C HIS A 39 -2.30 -2.33 20.38
N GLY A 40 -0.97 -2.36 20.22
CA GLY A 40 -0.04 -1.48 20.94
C GLY A 40 0.25 -1.86 22.40
N ARG A 41 -0.28 -2.98 22.90
CA ARG A 41 -0.06 -3.46 24.28
C ARG A 41 0.70 -4.76 24.28
N PRO A 42 1.72 -4.93 25.15
CA PRO A 42 2.44 -6.19 25.28
C PRO A 42 1.53 -7.25 25.90
N ARG A 43 1.50 -8.44 25.29
CA ARG A 43 0.77 -9.61 25.77
C ARG A 43 1.62 -10.86 25.64
N LEU A 44 1.50 -11.74 26.62
CA LEU A 44 2.01 -13.10 26.53
C LEU A 44 1.06 -13.92 25.65
N LEU A 45 1.58 -14.53 24.60
CA LEU A 45 0.78 -15.22 23.60
C LEU A 45 1.21 -16.68 23.47
N ASN A 46 0.22 -17.57 23.33
CA ASN A 46 0.44 -18.93 22.85
C ASN A 46 0.54 -18.95 21.32
N LEU A 47 0.98 -20.05 20.74
CA LEU A 47 1.19 -20.18 19.29
C LEU A 47 -0.10 -19.91 18.49
N LYS A 48 -1.26 -20.37 18.96
CA LYS A 48 -2.55 -20.15 18.31
C LYS A 48 -2.89 -18.65 18.24
N ASP A 49 -2.69 -17.95 19.34
CA ASP A 49 -2.97 -16.50 19.39
C ASP A 49 -2.01 -15.68 18.54
N ILE A 50 -0.72 -16.06 18.48
CA ILE A 50 0.25 -15.43 17.57
C ILE A 50 -0.23 -15.54 16.14
N ILE A 51 -0.62 -16.73 15.69
CA ILE A 51 -1.10 -16.96 14.32
C ILE A 51 -2.39 -16.15 14.07
N ARG A 52 -3.33 -16.16 15.01
CA ARG A 52 -4.58 -15.41 14.90
C ARG A 52 -4.32 -13.90 14.73
N TYR A 53 -3.55 -13.30 15.63
CA TYR A 53 -3.24 -11.86 15.56
C TYR A 53 -2.39 -11.50 14.35
N PHE A 54 -1.54 -12.40 13.87
CA PHE A 54 -0.83 -12.20 12.60
C PHE A 54 -1.79 -12.13 11.42
N VAL A 55 -2.76 -13.04 11.33
CA VAL A 55 -3.76 -13.05 10.24
C VAL A 55 -4.63 -11.80 10.31
N GLU A 56 -5.13 -11.43 11.51
CA GLU A 56 -5.90 -10.20 11.73
C GLU A 56 -5.11 -8.96 11.27
N HIS A 57 -3.86 -8.84 11.69
CA HIS A 57 -2.99 -7.73 11.29
C HIS A 57 -2.77 -7.69 9.77
N ARG A 58 -2.55 -8.84 9.14
CA ARG A 58 -2.40 -8.91 7.67
C ARG A 58 -3.66 -8.45 6.94
N HIS A 59 -4.83 -8.86 7.43
CA HIS A 59 -6.12 -8.39 6.90
C HIS A 59 -6.24 -6.87 6.99
N ASP A 60 -5.99 -6.30 8.17
CA ASP A 60 -6.06 -4.84 8.39
C ASP A 60 -5.09 -4.05 7.51
N VAL A 61 -3.87 -4.58 7.32
CA VAL A 61 -2.86 -3.95 6.44
C VAL A 61 -3.33 -3.94 4.99
N VAL A 62 -3.89 -5.06 4.50
CA VAL A 62 -4.42 -5.15 3.13
C VAL A 62 -5.57 -4.17 2.93
N VAL A 63 -6.54 -4.15 3.86
CA VAL A 63 -7.69 -3.23 3.80
C VAL A 63 -7.23 -1.77 3.76
N ARG A 64 -6.33 -1.37 4.68
CA ARG A 64 -5.81 0.01 4.71
C ARG A 64 -5.05 0.39 3.45
N ARG A 65 -4.26 -0.55 2.90
CA ARG A 65 -3.55 -0.33 1.64
C ARG A 65 -4.53 -0.12 0.47
N THR A 66 -5.52 -1.01 0.35
CA THR A 66 -6.52 -0.91 -0.72
C THR A 66 -7.34 0.39 -0.61
N GLN A 67 -7.72 0.79 0.60
CA GLN A 67 -8.40 2.08 0.83
C GLN A 67 -7.54 3.29 0.45
N PHE A 68 -6.23 3.21 0.67
CA PHE A 68 -5.31 4.28 0.26
C PHE A 68 -5.17 4.34 -1.26
N GLU A 69 -5.00 3.18 -1.90
CA GLU A 69 -4.90 3.07 -3.36
C GLU A 69 -6.19 3.54 -4.04
N LEU A 70 -7.36 3.17 -3.48
CA LEU A 70 -8.67 3.63 -3.96
C LEU A 70 -8.78 5.16 -3.92
N ARG A 71 -8.52 5.78 -2.77
CA ARG A 71 -8.59 7.25 -2.66
C ARG A 71 -7.67 7.95 -3.65
N LYS A 72 -6.45 7.42 -3.84
CA LYS A 72 -5.51 7.97 -4.80
C LYS A 72 -6.00 7.84 -6.25
N ALA A 73 -6.64 6.72 -6.59
CA ALA A 73 -7.24 6.51 -7.90
C ALA A 73 -8.45 7.44 -8.12
N GLU A 74 -9.32 7.59 -7.11
CA GLU A 74 -10.45 8.52 -7.15
C GLU A 74 -10.02 9.99 -7.34
N GLU A 75 -8.97 10.42 -6.61
CA GLU A 75 -8.40 11.76 -6.77
C GLU A 75 -7.84 11.97 -8.17
N ARG A 76 -7.21 10.96 -8.76
CA ARG A 76 -6.68 11.02 -10.12
C ARG A 76 -7.80 11.01 -11.15
N ALA A 77 -8.79 10.13 -11.01
CA ALA A 77 -9.96 10.07 -11.88
C ALA A 77 -10.73 11.40 -11.90
N HIS A 78 -10.89 12.03 -10.73
CA HIS A 78 -11.54 13.34 -10.62
C HIS A 78 -10.81 14.42 -11.43
N ILE A 79 -9.47 14.43 -11.43
CA ILE A 79 -8.69 15.36 -12.25
C ILE A 79 -8.83 15.05 -13.74
N LEU A 80 -8.76 13.74 -14.10
CA LEU A 80 -8.90 13.30 -15.50
C LEU A 80 -10.27 13.67 -16.08
N GLU A 81 -11.34 13.52 -15.30
CA GLU A 81 -12.68 13.94 -15.69
C GLU A 81 -12.73 15.42 -16.08
N GLY A 82 -12.15 16.31 -15.25
CA GLY A 82 -12.03 17.73 -15.57
C GLY A 82 -11.21 18.01 -16.84
N LEU A 83 -10.11 17.27 -17.06
CA LEU A 83 -9.27 17.39 -18.24
C LEU A 83 -9.99 16.91 -19.52
N ILE A 84 -10.81 15.88 -19.44
CA ILE A 84 -11.64 15.38 -20.55
C ILE A 84 -12.67 16.43 -20.93
N ILE A 85 -13.40 17.02 -19.96
CA ILE A 85 -14.36 18.10 -20.20
C ILE A 85 -13.67 19.29 -20.88
N ALA A 86 -12.48 19.69 -20.40
CA ALA A 86 -11.71 20.78 -21.01
C ALA A 86 -11.25 20.45 -22.43
N SER A 87 -10.89 19.20 -22.70
CA SER A 87 -10.47 18.71 -24.02
C SER A 87 -11.63 18.74 -25.02
N ASP A 88 -12.82 18.36 -24.61
CA ASP A 88 -14.02 18.35 -25.45
C ASP A 88 -14.50 19.80 -25.81
N HIS A 89 -14.17 20.77 -24.94
CA HIS A 89 -14.53 22.20 -25.13
C HIS A 89 -13.31 23.11 -25.24
N ILE A 90 -12.24 22.65 -25.88
CA ILE A 90 -10.92 23.30 -25.85
C ILE A 90 -10.93 24.75 -26.35
N ASP A 91 -11.68 25.08 -27.41
CA ASP A 91 -11.73 26.42 -27.97
C ASP A 91 -12.35 27.42 -26.97
N GLU A 92 -13.36 26.98 -26.22
CA GLU A 92 -13.99 27.79 -25.19
C GLU A 92 -13.09 27.99 -23.99
N VAL A 93 -12.43 26.93 -23.55
CA VAL A 93 -11.42 26.97 -22.49
C VAL A 93 -10.29 27.94 -22.81
N ILE A 94 -9.73 27.87 -24.03
CA ILE A 94 -8.69 28.80 -24.47
C ILE A 94 -9.21 30.24 -24.49
N ARG A 95 -10.44 30.49 -24.96
CA ARG A 95 -11.05 31.80 -24.98
C ARG A 95 -11.17 32.38 -23.56
N LEU A 96 -11.66 31.63 -22.62
CA LEU A 96 -11.83 32.02 -21.21
C LEU A 96 -10.48 32.32 -20.56
N ILE A 97 -9.48 31.46 -20.74
CA ILE A 97 -8.13 31.66 -20.19
C ILE A 97 -7.50 32.97 -20.78
N ARG A 98 -7.63 33.21 -22.09
CA ARG A 98 -7.09 34.41 -22.74
C ARG A 98 -7.81 35.70 -22.34
N ALA A 99 -9.08 35.64 -21.98
CA ALA A 99 -9.86 36.75 -21.49
C ALA A 99 -9.53 37.15 -20.05
N SER A 100 -9.00 36.23 -19.27
CA SER A 100 -8.66 36.42 -17.86
C SER A 100 -7.33 37.14 -17.68
N LYS A 101 -7.22 38.01 -16.67
CA LYS A 101 -6.01 38.78 -16.36
C LYS A 101 -5.02 38.02 -15.50
N THR A 102 -5.51 37.15 -14.63
CA THR A 102 -4.70 36.32 -13.71
C THR A 102 -5.07 34.84 -13.83
N PRO A 103 -4.16 33.91 -13.47
CA PRO A 103 -4.48 32.51 -13.44
C PRO A 103 -5.66 32.13 -12.51
N GLN A 104 -5.83 32.89 -11.41
CA GLN A 104 -6.95 32.72 -10.48
C GLN A 104 -8.28 33.15 -11.13
N ASP A 105 -8.32 34.26 -11.85
CA ASP A 105 -9.53 34.67 -12.57
C ASP A 105 -9.91 33.61 -13.62
N ALA A 106 -8.91 33.03 -14.30
CA ALA A 106 -9.14 31.94 -15.25
C ALA A 106 -9.73 30.68 -14.57
N GLN A 107 -9.23 30.30 -13.40
CA GLN A 107 -9.78 29.17 -12.62
C GLN A 107 -11.26 29.43 -12.28
N THR A 108 -11.57 30.60 -11.73
CA THR A 108 -12.94 30.96 -11.36
C THR A 108 -13.87 30.95 -12.59
N ALA A 109 -13.43 31.51 -13.70
CA ALA A 109 -14.21 31.54 -14.95
C ALA A 109 -14.48 30.10 -15.49
N LEU A 110 -13.50 29.20 -15.39
CA LEU A 110 -13.65 27.79 -15.78
C LEU A 110 -14.59 27.03 -14.85
N MET A 111 -14.51 27.27 -13.52
CA MET A 111 -15.41 26.67 -12.54
C MET A 111 -16.87 27.05 -12.82
N ASP A 112 -17.12 28.34 -13.10
CA ASP A 112 -18.47 28.84 -13.35
C ASP A 112 -19.04 28.36 -14.71
N ALA A 113 -18.18 28.31 -15.77
CA ALA A 113 -18.62 27.89 -17.08
C ALA A 113 -18.90 26.41 -17.24
N PHE A 114 -18.09 25.56 -16.60
CA PHE A 114 -18.14 24.09 -16.75
C PHE A 114 -18.52 23.36 -15.47
N SER A 115 -18.91 24.06 -14.40
CA SER A 115 -19.21 23.48 -13.08
C SER A 115 -18.09 22.59 -12.53
N LEU A 116 -16.84 23.00 -12.76
CA LEU A 116 -15.65 22.29 -12.34
C LEU A 116 -15.30 22.59 -10.89
N THR A 117 -14.61 21.67 -10.24
CA THR A 117 -14.02 21.92 -8.92
C THR A 117 -12.73 22.72 -9.03
N ASP A 118 -12.33 23.36 -7.93
CA ASP A 118 -11.08 24.12 -7.86
C ASP A 118 -9.86 23.29 -8.29
N LYS A 119 -9.78 22.02 -7.87
CA LYS A 119 -8.70 21.10 -8.27
C LYS A 119 -8.69 20.81 -9.77
N GLN A 120 -9.85 20.64 -10.38
CA GLN A 120 -9.97 20.41 -11.82
C GLN A 120 -9.60 21.66 -12.60
N ALA A 121 -10.12 22.83 -12.22
CA ALA A 121 -9.80 24.11 -12.85
C ALA A 121 -8.31 24.46 -12.74
N ALA A 122 -7.69 24.22 -11.57
CA ALA A 122 -6.25 24.40 -11.38
C ALA A 122 -5.42 23.48 -12.30
N ALA A 123 -5.83 22.22 -12.46
CA ALA A 123 -5.17 21.28 -13.36
C ALA A 123 -5.27 21.69 -14.82
N ILE A 124 -6.42 22.24 -15.24
CA ILE A 124 -6.64 22.75 -16.61
C ILE A 124 -5.75 23.96 -16.88
N VAL A 125 -5.69 24.92 -15.97
CA VAL A 125 -4.83 26.11 -16.12
C VAL A 125 -3.35 25.75 -16.15
N ALA A 126 -2.93 24.71 -15.41
CA ALA A 126 -1.56 24.19 -15.40
C ALA A 126 -1.21 23.30 -16.60
N MET A 127 -2.16 22.99 -17.48
CA MET A 127 -1.97 22.10 -18.63
C MET A 127 -1.01 22.71 -19.64
N ARG A 128 -0.10 21.88 -20.16
CA ARG A 128 0.84 22.28 -21.21
C ARG A 128 0.16 22.17 -22.60
N LEU A 129 0.47 23.10 -23.50
CA LEU A 129 -0.07 23.09 -24.87
C LEU A 129 0.13 21.77 -25.62
N GLY A 130 1.24 21.06 -25.36
CA GLY A 130 1.50 19.75 -25.96
C GLY A 130 0.51 18.65 -25.52
N GLN A 131 -0.17 18.82 -24.38
CA GLN A 131 -1.17 17.86 -23.89
C GLN A 131 -2.53 18.00 -24.60
N LEU A 132 -2.68 19.02 -25.44
CA LEU A 132 -3.89 19.25 -26.25
C LEU A 132 -3.87 18.51 -27.60
N THR A 133 -2.84 17.71 -27.86
CA THR A 133 -2.76 16.88 -29.07
C THR A 133 -3.73 15.71 -29.01
N GLY A 134 -4.29 15.28 -30.14
CA GLY A 134 -5.26 14.19 -30.21
C GLY A 134 -4.73 12.89 -29.59
N LEU A 135 -3.44 12.56 -29.77
CA LEU A 135 -2.79 11.39 -29.15
C LEU A 135 -2.79 11.44 -27.62
N GLU A 136 -2.65 12.62 -27.02
CA GLU A 136 -2.68 12.78 -25.56
C GLU A 136 -4.13 12.74 -25.02
N GLN A 137 -5.11 13.21 -25.79
CA GLN A 137 -6.54 13.10 -25.47
C GLN A 137 -6.97 11.64 -25.39
N ASP A 138 -6.55 10.81 -26.36
CA ASP A 138 -6.84 9.37 -26.35
C ASP A 138 -6.21 8.68 -25.14
N LYS A 139 -5.00 9.07 -24.72
CA LYS A 139 -4.35 8.57 -23.52
C LYS A 139 -5.09 8.96 -22.23
N LEU A 140 -5.59 10.19 -22.14
CA LEU A 140 -6.37 10.64 -20.97
C LEU A 140 -7.66 9.82 -20.81
N ARG A 141 -8.34 9.54 -21.93
CA ARG A 141 -9.55 8.69 -21.92
C ARG A 141 -9.23 7.25 -21.54
N ALA A 142 -8.17 6.67 -22.09
CA ALA A 142 -7.72 5.30 -21.77
C ALA A 142 -7.21 5.16 -20.32
N GLU A 143 -6.71 6.24 -19.71
CA GLU A 143 -6.32 6.23 -18.27
C GLU A 143 -7.54 6.32 -17.36
N TYR A 144 -8.61 6.98 -17.82
CA TYR A 144 -9.85 7.12 -17.04
C TYR A 144 -10.69 5.85 -17.03
N GLU A 145 -10.72 5.07 -18.14
CA GLU A 145 -11.39 3.76 -18.24
C GLU A 145 -10.71 2.68 -17.36
#